data_c29378affa609188c34a4850abf86c8d
#
_entry.id   c29378affa609188c34a4850abf86c8d
#
_cell.length_a   1.000
_cell.length_b   1.000
_cell.length_c   1.000
_cell.angle_alpha   90.00
_cell.angle_beta   90.00
_cell.angle_gamma   90.00
#
_symmetry.space_group_name_H-M   'P 1'
#
loop_
_entity.id
_entity.type
_entity.pdbx_description
1 polymer ?
#
loop_
_entity_poly.entity_id
_entity_poly.type
_entity_poly.pdbx_seq_one_letter_code
_entity_poly.pdbx_strand_id
1 'polypeptide(L)'
;MDMNALDWTKEIVMGWNLGNSLECPNTETEWGNPKTTREMIHKVREAGFNGIRIPVRWSTHVTNTQTMNVDATWMARVKEIVDWCIAEDMYVIINDHHEEWYDRNPYYSKQTENNRRLAALWTNVATSFRDYGERLIFAGTNETTVNWAAPTQEQQAVQNSYNQTFVDAVRATGGKNYYRNLVVQTYACSPYHGLNGFTIPTDKVENRLSVEFHYYDPYPYAGSCEYYYWGNAYKDKGKIVTTDTEVTQANLFDRIRNTWAAKGLGIVIGEYGVANHYTEADKLTQQENMQYYLKTLVGNARKRGFAAFAWDNNAFNNGSENYGIFRRWQNMSVGNTFFLKGITEGAGAEYKEPDNPNDDDQQYGEGGKVIWEGDALLDWGNSLQLTIPSQEFANHDNTMQVILHYTQDYTDYDQIQIFFGDWSQMANFNVGEGTFEGAFIPSQYYATYSGTAHVTPVTFDDNTFKTIQQKGIVIQGHGVRLQKVTLYIPTEAGIHTINHVGDTHRRMYSIDGKSIESPRRGQVYIKNRKKYMD
;
A
#
# COMPACT_ATOMS: atom_id res chain seq x y z
N MET A 1 26.08 12.87 -1.00
CA MET A 1 25.25 12.08 -1.93
C MET A 1 26.18 11.27 -2.83
N ASP A 2 26.53 10.09 -2.36
CA ASP A 2 27.62 9.30 -2.97
C ASP A 2 27.08 8.25 -3.94
N MET A 3 25.82 7.83 -3.78
CA MET A 3 25.18 6.80 -4.57
C MET A 3 24.82 7.27 -5.98
N ASN A 4 25.36 6.63 -7.01
CA ASN A 4 25.05 6.93 -8.41
C ASN A 4 23.75 6.25 -8.87
N ALA A 5 23.35 6.52 -10.14
CA ALA A 5 22.08 6.03 -10.69
C ALA A 5 22.00 4.50 -10.79
N LEU A 6 23.09 3.84 -11.18
CA LEU A 6 23.13 2.37 -11.28
C LEU A 6 23.10 1.69 -9.91
N ASP A 7 23.66 2.33 -8.89
CA ASP A 7 23.75 1.74 -7.57
C ASP A 7 22.41 1.82 -6.84
N TRP A 8 21.75 3.00 -6.81
CA TRP A 8 20.47 3.10 -6.12
C TRP A 8 19.37 2.22 -6.75
N THR A 9 19.39 2.02 -8.09
CA THR A 9 18.39 1.13 -8.73
C THR A 9 18.59 -0.33 -8.32
N LYS A 10 19.81 -0.76 -8.05
CA LYS A 10 20.10 -2.11 -7.54
C LYS A 10 19.68 -2.30 -6.07
N GLU A 11 19.70 -1.23 -5.28
CA GLU A 11 19.28 -1.27 -3.87
C GLU A 11 17.79 -1.55 -3.72
N ILE A 12 16.95 -1.20 -4.72
CA ILE A 12 15.52 -1.49 -4.66
C ILE A 12 15.27 -2.99 -4.79
N VAL A 13 14.92 -3.63 -3.70
CA VAL A 13 14.54 -5.05 -3.65
C VAL A 13 13.11 -5.21 -4.14
N MET A 14 12.18 -4.46 -3.55
CA MET A 14 10.77 -4.39 -3.92
C MET A 14 10.31 -2.95 -3.85
N GLY A 15 9.73 -2.44 -4.93
CA GLY A 15 9.14 -1.10 -5.01
C GLY A 15 7.60 -1.17 -5.05
N TRP A 16 6.96 -0.20 -4.43
CA TRP A 16 5.50 -0.06 -4.35
C TRP A 16 5.06 1.35 -4.74
N ASN A 17 3.96 1.47 -5.47
CA ASN A 17 3.32 2.75 -5.77
C ASN A 17 2.20 3.05 -4.76
N LEU A 18 2.20 4.24 -4.20
CA LEU A 18 1.05 4.81 -3.47
C LEU A 18 0.02 5.32 -4.49
N GLY A 19 -0.53 4.42 -5.31
CA GLY A 19 -1.43 4.77 -6.40
C GLY A 19 -2.82 5.19 -5.95
N ASN A 20 -3.49 6.00 -6.75
CA ASN A 20 -4.82 6.57 -6.50
C ASN A 20 -4.91 7.35 -5.17
N SER A 21 -3.88 8.15 -4.88
CA SER A 21 -3.81 8.98 -3.67
C SER A 21 -3.45 10.43 -4.00
N LEU A 22 -2.16 10.80 -3.98
CA LEU A 22 -1.74 12.19 -4.19
C LEU A 22 -1.82 12.65 -5.65
N GLU A 23 -2.04 11.78 -6.60
CA GLU A 23 -2.31 12.11 -8.00
C GLU A 23 -3.79 12.34 -8.30
N CYS A 24 -4.68 12.17 -7.32
CA CYS A 24 -6.08 12.55 -7.44
C CYS A 24 -6.23 14.07 -7.72
N PRO A 25 -7.30 14.50 -8.41
CA PRO A 25 -7.41 15.88 -8.88
C PRO A 25 -7.38 16.94 -7.78
N ASN A 26 -8.10 16.77 -6.69
CA ASN A 26 -8.27 17.82 -5.67
C ASN A 26 -7.87 17.39 -4.26
N THR A 27 -8.08 16.13 -3.90
CA THR A 27 -7.72 15.59 -2.58
C THR A 27 -7.21 14.17 -2.71
N GLU A 28 -6.33 13.75 -1.82
CA GLU A 28 -5.77 12.38 -1.81
C GLU A 28 -6.82 11.27 -1.60
N THR A 29 -8.06 11.61 -1.29
CA THR A 29 -9.15 10.65 -1.03
C THR A 29 -10.23 10.66 -2.11
N GLU A 30 -10.08 11.49 -3.15
CA GLU A 30 -11.16 11.74 -4.13
C GLU A 30 -11.55 10.50 -4.93
N TRP A 31 -10.60 9.60 -5.20
CA TRP A 31 -10.86 8.33 -5.89
C TRP A 31 -11.18 7.17 -4.93
N GLY A 32 -11.60 7.48 -3.70
CA GLY A 32 -12.13 6.50 -2.76
C GLY A 32 -11.11 5.85 -1.84
N ASN A 33 -9.82 6.20 -1.94
CA ASN A 33 -8.82 5.72 -1.00
C ASN A 33 -8.86 6.50 0.32
N PRO A 34 -8.47 5.88 1.45
CA PRO A 34 -8.34 6.59 2.70
C PRO A 34 -7.15 7.55 2.65
N LYS A 35 -7.17 8.55 3.54
CA LYS A 35 -6.02 9.40 3.76
C LYS A 35 -4.81 8.56 4.15
N THR A 36 -3.68 8.77 3.47
CA THR A 36 -2.44 8.04 3.76
C THR A 36 -1.97 8.31 5.18
N THR A 37 -1.59 7.27 5.89
CA THR A 37 -1.09 7.35 7.26
C THR A 37 0.32 6.79 7.39
N ARG A 38 1.02 7.17 8.47
CA ARG A 38 2.34 6.63 8.78
C ARG A 38 2.29 5.10 8.95
N GLU A 39 1.24 4.60 9.55
CA GLU A 39 1.03 3.16 9.74
C GLU A 39 0.95 2.41 8.40
N MET A 40 0.28 2.97 7.41
CA MET A 40 0.25 2.38 6.06
C MET A 40 1.65 2.23 5.47
N ILE A 41 2.49 3.26 5.59
CA ILE A 41 3.88 3.21 5.12
C ILE A 41 4.67 2.15 5.88
N HIS A 42 4.49 2.10 7.20
CA HIS A 42 5.11 1.07 8.06
C HIS A 42 4.74 -0.35 7.62
N LYS A 43 3.45 -0.62 7.34
CA LYS A 43 2.97 -1.93 6.86
C LYS A 43 3.54 -2.31 5.49
N VAL A 44 3.68 -1.37 4.58
CA VAL A 44 4.35 -1.61 3.29
C VAL A 44 5.81 -1.99 3.52
N ARG A 45 6.50 -1.32 4.45
CA ARG A 45 7.89 -1.65 4.82
C ARG A 45 8.01 -3.03 5.47
N GLU A 46 7.10 -3.39 6.38
CA GLU A 46 7.02 -4.73 7.01
C GLU A 46 6.80 -5.84 5.98
N ALA A 47 6.00 -5.59 4.93
CA ALA A 47 5.81 -6.52 3.82
C ALA A 47 7.06 -6.71 2.93
N GLY A 48 8.18 -6.04 3.24
CA GLY A 48 9.47 -6.21 2.59
C GLY A 48 9.79 -5.18 1.51
N PHE A 49 8.92 -4.21 1.23
CA PHE A 49 9.20 -3.14 0.28
C PHE A 49 10.21 -2.16 0.88
N ASN A 50 11.23 -1.80 0.10
CA ASN A 50 12.24 -0.82 0.48
C ASN A 50 12.30 0.39 -0.46
N GLY A 51 11.43 0.43 -1.46
CA GLY A 51 11.22 1.57 -2.35
C GLY A 51 9.74 1.94 -2.44
N ILE A 52 9.44 3.22 -2.46
CA ILE A 52 8.10 3.74 -2.67
C ILE A 52 8.12 4.81 -3.76
N ARG A 53 7.20 4.70 -4.72
CA ARG A 53 6.92 5.76 -5.69
C ARG A 53 5.60 6.41 -5.29
N ILE A 54 5.63 7.72 -5.13
CA ILE A 54 4.49 8.54 -4.73
C ILE A 54 4.09 9.38 -5.93
N PRO A 55 3.07 8.94 -6.70
CA PRO A 55 2.48 9.77 -7.74
C PRO A 55 1.90 11.05 -7.14
N VAL A 56 2.23 12.22 -7.70
CA VAL A 56 1.75 13.50 -7.19
C VAL A 56 1.24 14.37 -8.34
N ARG A 57 0.01 14.85 -8.22
CA ARG A 57 -0.51 15.91 -9.07
C ARG A 57 -0.22 17.26 -8.40
N TRP A 58 0.41 18.16 -9.14
CA TRP A 58 0.82 19.45 -8.62
C TRP A 58 -0.05 20.61 -9.13
N SER A 59 -0.44 20.60 -10.40
CA SER A 59 -1.06 21.74 -11.07
C SER A 59 -2.39 22.17 -10.48
N THR A 60 -3.16 21.25 -9.94
CA THR A 60 -4.43 21.56 -9.25
C THR A 60 -4.21 22.20 -7.88
N HIS A 61 -2.99 22.14 -7.37
CA HIS A 61 -2.57 22.72 -6.09
C HIS A 61 -1.60 23.90 -6.24
N VAL A 62 -1.49 24.48 -7.45
CA VAL A 62 -0.70 25.72 -7.62
C VAL A 62 -1.56 26.94 -7.35
N THR A 63 -1.00 27.91 -6.64
CA THR A 63 -1.66 29.19 -6.32
C THR A 63 -1.52 30.21 -7.44
N ASN A 64 -0.56 30.00 -8.34
CA ASN A 64 -0.29 30.88 -9.47
C ASN A 64 0.31 30.08 -10.64
N THR A 65 -0.41 29.98 -11.75
CA THR A 65 -0.01 29.20 -12.94
C THR A 65 1.16 29.80 -13.72
N GLN A 66 1.50 31.09 -13.51
CA GLN A 66 2.67 31.70 -14.14
C GLN A 66 3.96 31.33 -13.43
N THR A 67 3.94 31.31 -12.11
CA THR A 67 5.10 30.97 -11.27
C THR A 67 5.11 29.50 -10.84
N MET A 68 4.00 28.76 -11.04
CA MET A 68 3.80 27.39 -10.61
C MET A 68 4.08 27.18 -9.11
N ASN A 69 3.76 28.19 -8.29
CA ASN A 69 3.91 28.10 -6.83
C ASN A 69 2.90 27.10 -6.27
N VAL A 70 3.40 26.03 -5.72
CA VAL A 70 2.58 25.00 -5.07
C VAL A 70 2.05 25.53 -3.74
N ASP A 71 0.78 25.25 -3.44
CA ASP A 71 0.15 25.55 -2.15
C ASP A 71 0.98 24.96 -0.99
N ALA A 72 1.17 25.77 0.05
CA ALA A 72 2.02 25.37 1.19
C ALA A 72 1.46 24.17 1.96
N THR A 73 0.13 24.03 2.04
CA THR A 73 -0.53 22.91 2.73
C THR A 73 -0.30 21.61 1.96
N TRP A 74 -0.47 21.65 0.63
CA TRP A 74 -0.19 20.49 -0.23
C TRP A 74 1.29 20.09 -0.18
N MET A 75 2.19 21.07 -0.31
CA MET A 75 3.63 20.81 -0.19
C MET A 75 3.99 20.20 1.17
N ALA A 76 3.41 20.69 2.25
CA ALA A 76 3.61 20.13 3.60
C ALA A 76 3.07 18.69 3.69
N ARG A 77 1.93 18.40 3.04
CA ARG A 77 1.36 17.05 3.01
C ARG A 77 2.26 16.06 2.26
N VAL A 78 2.78 16.43 1.10
CA VAL A 78 3.72 15.57 0.35
C VAL A 78 4.99 15.34 1.18
N LYS A 79 5.53 16.38 1.81
CA LYS A 79 6.70 16.25 2.72
C LYS A 79 6.44 15.30 3.87
N GLU A 80 5.29 15.40 4.51
CA GLU A 80 4.91 14.55 5.63
C GLU A 80 4.98 13.06 5.26
N ILE A 81 4.44 12.68 4.08
CA ILE A 81 4.49 11.28 3.61
C ILE A 81 5.92 10.88 3.24
N VAL A 82 6.67 11.74 2.55
CA VAL A 82 8.09 11.49 2.24
C VAL A 82 8.90 11.28 3.51
N ASP A 83 8.67 12.09 4.55
CA ASP A 83 9.36 11.98 5.83
C ASP A 83 9.06 10.64 6.53
N TRP A 84 7.82 10.15 6.47
CA TRP A 84 7.46 8.83 6.99
C TRP A 84 8.19 7.71 6.25
N CYS A 85 8.26 7.77 4.93
CA CYS A 85 8.97 6.78 4.12
C CYS A 85 10.49 6.77 4.42
N ILE A 86 11.10 7.93 4.55
CA ILE A 86 12.53 8.05 4.89
C ILE A 86 12.80 7.55 6.32
N ALA A 87 11.87 7.81 7.27
CA ALA A 87 11.98 7.30 8.63
C ALA A 87 11.91 5.77 8.72
N GLU A 88 11.25 5.12 7.75
CA GLU A 88 11.22 3.65 7.57
C GLU A 88 12.40 3.12 6.73
N ASP A 89 13.41 3.95 6.49
CA ASP A 89 14.61 3.60 5.72
C ASP A 89 14.33 3.20 4.26
N MET A 90 13.27 3.77 3.65
CA MET A 90 12.88 3.52 2.27
C MET A 90 13.49 4.53 1.30
N TYR A 91 13.71 4.10 0.07
CA TYR A 91 13.92 5.01 -1.07
C TYR A 91 12.59 5.55 -1.55
N VAL A 92 12.54 6.83 -1.90
CA VAL A 92 11.31 7.52 -2.28
C VAL A 92 11.48 8.18 -3.63
N ILE A 93 10.58 7.89 -4.57
CA ILE A 93 10.42 8.65 -5.81
C ILE A 93 9.17 9.52 -5.68
N ILE A 94 9.29 10.81 -5.93
CA ILE A 94 8.14 11.69 -6.20
C ILE A 94 8.19 12.13 -7.67
N ASN A 95 7.03 12.21 -8.32
CA ASN A 95 6.95 12.59 -9.72
C ASN A 95 5.97 13.75 -9.97
N ASP A 96 5.75 14.05 -11.24
CA ASP A 96 4.71 14.95 -11.75
C ASP A 96 3.71 14.11 -12.55
N HIS A 97 2.49 13.89 -11.99
CA HIS A 97 1.56 12.84 -12.44
C HIS A 97 0.19 13.41 -12.84
N HIS A 98 -0.37 12.92 -13.95
CA HIS A 98 -1.66 13.37 -14.50
C HIS A 98 -1.74 14.88 -14.81
N GLU A 99 -0.70 15.42 -15.34
CA GLU A 99 -0.60 16.84 -15.70
C GLU A 99 -1.06 17.09 -17.15
N GLU A 100 -2.35 17.06 -17.38
CA GLU A 100 -2.97 17.07 -18.71
C GLU A 100 -2.52 18.26 -19.58
N TRP A 101 -2.08 19.39 -18.96
CA TRP A 101 -1.64 20.58 -19.68
C TRP A 101 -0.40 20.33 -20.54
N TYR A 102 0.49 19.39 -20.20
CA TYR A 102 1.59 18.95 -21.05
C TYR A 102 1.51 17.48 -21.46
N ASP A 103 1.01 16.57 -20.60
CA ASP A 103 0.96 15.14 -20.86
C ASP A 103 0.20 14.81 -22.16
N ARG A 104 -0.89 15.52 -22.43
CA ARG A 104 -1.72 15.36 -23.64
C ARG A 104 -1.39 16.38 -24.73
N ASN A 105 -0.37 17.22 -24.54
CA ASN A 105 -0.02 18.32 -25.41
C ASN A 105 1.46 18.37 -25.82
N PRO A 106 2.09 17.26 -26.23
CA PRO A 106 3.49 17.24 -26.64
C PRO A 106 3.67 17.74 -28.07
N TYR A 107 3.37 19.03 -28.33
CA TYR A 107 3.43 19.66 -29.61
C TYR A 107 4.36 20.88 -29.60
N TYR A 108 5.09 21.15 -30.69
CA TYR A 108 5.98 22.33 -30.82
C TYR A 108 5.25 23.64 -30.50
N SER A 109 3.98 23.74 -30.89
CA SER A 109 3.15 24.91 -30.60
C SER A 109 2.92 25.15 -29.09
N LYS A 110 3.10 24.16 -28.26
CA LYS A 110 2.94 24.22 -26.79
C LYS A 110 4.27 24.09 -26.04
N GLN A 111 5.31 23.63 -26.70
CA GLN A 111 6.60 23.25 -26.10
C GLN A 111 7.22 24.37 -25.25
N THR A 112 7.29 25.60 -25.78
CA THR A 112 7.92 26.74 -25.06
C THR A 112 7.20 27.02 -23.74
N GLU A 113 5.88 27.10 -23.77
CA GLU A 113 5.09 27.36 -22.56
C GLU A 113 5.08 26.19 -21.59
N ASN A 114 4.95 24.97 -22.11
CA ASN A 114 5.00 23.76 -21.26
C ASN A 114 6.36 23.63 -20.57
N ASN A 115 7.47 23.82 -21.28
CA ASN A 115 8.81 23.80 -20.69
C ASN A 115 8.98 24.91 -19.64
N ARG A 116 8.49 26.14 -19.91
CA ARG A 116 8.52 27.23 -18.93
C ARG A 116 7.79 26.87 -17.63
N ARG A 117 6.58 26.32 -17.75
CA ARG A 117 5.76 25.90 -16.60
C ARG A 117 6.42 24.74 -15.85
N LEU A 118 6.91 23.73 -16.57
CA LEU A 118 7.58 22.57 -16.00
C LEU A 118 8.85 22.98 -15.24
N ALA A 119 9.66 23.90 -15.81
CA ALA A 119 10.83 24.44 -15.13
C ALA A 119 10.45 25.18 -13.84
N ALA A 120 9.40 26.01 -13.89
CA ALA A 120 8.92 26.73 -12.72
C ALA A 120 8.41 25.77 -11.63
N LEU A 121 7.63 24.75 -11.99
CA LEU A 121 7.12 23.72 -11.08
C LEU A 121 8.27 22.99 -10.40
N TRP A 122 9.19 22.43 -11.17
CA TRP A 122 10.32 21.68 -10.59
C TRP A 122 11.28 22.54 -9.80
N THR A 123 11.41 23.84 -10.13
CA THR A 123 12.16 24.79 -9.30
C THR A 123 11.51 24.93 -7.92
N ASN A 124 10.17 25.06 -7.86
CA ASN A 124 9.43 25.14 -6.59
C ASN A 124 9.54 23.84 -5.77
N VAL A 125 9.23 22.72 -6.40
CA VAL A 125 9.28 21.40 -5.74
C VAL A 125 10.70 21.11 -5.26
N ALA A 126 11.70 21.17 -6.14
CA ALA A 126 13.09 20.86 -5.81
C ALA A 126 13.65 21.79 -4.72
N THR A 127 13.31 23.08 -4.74
CA THR A 127 13.72 24.00 -3.66
C THR A 127 13.16 23.58 -2.32
N SER A 128 11.90 23.13 -2.29
CA SER A 128 11.23 22.68 -1.06
C SER A 128 11.88 21.44 -0.45
N PHE A 129 12.49 20.57 -1.28
CA PHE A 129 13.17 19.34 -0.85
C PHE A 129 14.71 19.41 -0.93
N ARG A 130 15.27 20.62 -1.04
CA ARG A 130 16.70 20.83 -1.29
C ARG A 130 17.65 20.15 -0.31
N ASP A 131 17.24 20.05 0.95
CA ASP A 131 18.07 19.51 2.04
C ASP A 131 17.88 18.01 2.29
N TYR A 132 16.94 17.38 1.57
CA TYR A 132 16.68 15.94 1.68
C TYR A 132 17.86 15.12 1.14
N GLY A 133 18.12 13.98 1.80
CA GLY A 133 19.22 13.07 1.45
C GLY A 133 19.00 12.29 0.14
N GLU A 134 19.90 11.37 -0.13
CA GLU A 134 19.95 10.58 -1.38
C GLU A 134 18.85 9.53 -1.52
N ARG A 135 18.11 9.25 -0.45
CA ARG A 135 16.93 8.38 -0.50
C ARG A 135 15.73 9.02 -1.20
N LEU A 136 15.70 10.35 -1.35
CA LEU A 136 14.67 11.03 -2.13
C LEU A 136 15.17 11.26 -3.56
N ILE A 137 14.43 10.75 -4.52
CA ILE A 137 14.66 10.81 -5.97
C ILE A 137 13.51 11.58 -6.61
N PHE A 138 13.78 12.36 -7.65
CA PHE A 138 12.75 13.05 -8.41
C PHE A 138 12.59 12.42 -9.78
N ALA A 139 11.33 12.29 -10.24
CA ALA A 139 10.96 11.83 -11.56
C ALA A 139 10.19 12.93 -12.31
N GLY A 140 10.70 13.31 -13.49
CA GLY A 140 10.37 14.59 -14.13
C GLY A 140 8.95 14.73 -14.63
N THR A 141 8.40 13.66 -15.20
CA THR A 141 7.07 13.57 -15.78
C THR A 141 6.44 12.22 -15.44
N ASN A 142 5.38 11.83 -16.15
CA ASN A 142 4.81 10.49 -16.11
C ASN A 142 4.57 9.99 -17.54
N GLU A 143 3.36 9.67 -17.91
CA GLU A 143 2.99 9.07 -19.18
C GLU A 143 2.55 10.12 -20.21
N THR A 144 3.50 10.92 -20.69
CA THR A 144 3.22 11.89 -21.76
C THR A 144 2.85 11.14 -23.05
N THR A 145 1.58 11.25 -23.45
CA THR A 145 1.06 10.61 -24.66
C THR A 145 -0.20 11.30 -25.15
N VAL A 146 -0.46 11.24 -26.44
CA VAL A 146 -1.70 11.77 -27.01
C VAL A 146 -2.80 10.71 -27.03
N ASN A 147 -2.47 9.50 -27.45
CA ASN A 147 -3.47 8.44 -27.70
C ASN A 147 -2.90 7.01 -27.57
N TRP A 148 -1.80 6.84 -26.84
CA TRP A 148 -1.10 5.57 -26.63
C TRP A 148 -0.49 4.92 -27.89
N ALA A 149 -0.63 5.56 -29.04
CA ALA A 149 0.04 5.13 -30.27
C ALA A 149 1.52 5.53 -30.29
N ALA A 150 2.25 5.01 -31.26
CA ALA A 150 3.64 5.41 -31.49
C ALA A 150 3.73 6.94 -31.69
N PRO A 151 4.70 7.63 -31.06
CA PRO A 151 4.85 9.06 -31.18
C PRO A 151 5.24 9.47 -32.60
N THR A 152 4.80 10.64 -33.01
CA THR A 152 5.42 11.35 -34.11
C THR A 152 6.82 11.86 -33.70
N GLN A 153 7.65 12.26 -34.67
CA GLN A 153 8.95 12.88 -34.36
C GLN A 153 8.82 14.13 -33.49
N GLU A 154 7.78 14.95 -33.73
CA GLU A 154 7.46 16.11 -32.92
C GLU A 154 7.19 15.71 -31.46
N GLN A 155 6.28 14.79 -31.24
CA GLN A 155 5.87 14.35 -29.90
C GLN A 155 7.06 13.78 -29.11
N GLN A 156 7.90 12.97 -29.78
CA GLN A 156 9.11 12.42 -29.18
C GLN A 156 10.14 13.53 -28.83
N ALA A 157 10.34 14.50 -29.73
CA ALA A 157 11.25 15.61 -29.52
C ALA A 157 10.78 16.50 -28.35
N VAL A 158 9.48 16.73 -28.25
CA VAL A 158 8.90 17.55 -27.16
C VAL A 158 9.04 16.82 -25.81
N GLN A 159 8.76 15.50 -25.72
CA GLN A 159 9.02 14.74 -24.49
C GLN A 159 10.50 14.79 -24.10
N ASN A 160 11.43 14.64 -25.04
CA ASN A 160 12.86 14.77 -24.77
C ASN A 160 13.20 16.18 -24.22
N SER A 161 12.52 17.23 -24.70
CA SER A 161 12.71 18.58 -24.17
C SER A 161 12.18 18.76 -22.76
N TYR A 162 11.09 18.10 -22.38
CA TYR A 162 10.58 18.07 -21.01
C TYR A 162 11.62 17.45 -20.06
N ASN A 163 12.22 16.34 -20.45
CA ASN A 163 13.27 15.69 -19.67
C ASN A 163 14.47 16.60 -19.45
N GLN A 164 14.93 17.31 -20.50
CA GLN A 164 16.03 18.27 -20.37
C GLN A 164 15.67 19.44 -19.45
N THR A 165 14.47 19.99 -19.63
CA THR A 165 13.95 21.10 -18.81
C THR A 165 13.88 20.72 -17.32
N PHE A 166 13.41 19.53 -17.02
CA PHE A 166 13.36 19.00 -15.65
C PHE A 166 14.76 18.90 -15.02
N VAL A 167 15.71 18.28 -15.73
CA VAL A 167 17.09 18.13 -15.25
C VAL A 167 17.70 19.50 -14.96
N ASP A 168 17.61 20.43 -15.90
CA ASP A 168 18.18 21.77 -15.76
C ASP A 168 17.56 22.55 -14.59
N ALA A 169 16.23 22.50 -14.44
CA ALA A 169 15.51 23.17 -13.37
C ALA A 169 15.93 22.64 -11.99
N VAL A 170 15.99 21.33 -11.81
CA VAL A 170 16.40 20.74 -10.52
C VAL A 170 17.86 21.08 -10.21
N ARG A 171 18.78 20.92 -11.15
CA ARG A 171 20.22 21.24 -10.97
C ARG A 171 20.44 22.71 -10.62
N ALA A 172 19.66 23.62 -11.20
CA ALA A 172 19.75 25.05 -10.92
C ALA A 172 19.41 25.43 -9.48
N THR A 173 18.61 24.64 -8.77
CA THR A 173 18.30 24.88 -7.34
C THR A 173 19.49 24.68 -6.41
N GLY A 174 20.53 23.98 -6.85
CA GLY A 174 21.79 23.77 -6.10
C GLY A 174 21.62 22.92 -4.83
N GLY A 175 22.56 23.04 -3.89
CA GLY A 175 22.59 22.23 -2.68
C GLY A 175 22.65 20.73 -2.99
N LYS A 176 21.92 19.90 -2.25
CA LYS A 176 21.89 18.45 -2.50
C LYS A 176 21.22 18.10 -3.83
N ASN A 177 20.37 18.95 -4.38
CA ASN A 177 19.74 18.73 -5.68
C ASN A 177 20.74 18.76 -6.84
N TYR A 178 21.89 19.40 -6.68
CA TYR A 178 22.96 19.35 -7.68
C TYR A 178 23.44 17.92 -7.93
N TYR A 179 23.45 17.07 -6.88
CA TYR A 179 23.92 15.68 -6.94
C TYR A 179 22.80 14.63 -6.83
N ARG A 180 21.54 15.07 -6.73
CA ARG A 180 20.40 14.16 -6.57
C ARG A 180 20.24 13.25 -7.78
N ASN A 181 19.94 11.98 -7.57
CA ASN A 181 19.49 11.08 -8.63
C ASN A 181 18.15 11.56 -9.19
N LEU A 182 18.05 11.63 -10.51
CA LEU A 182 16.88 12.07 -11.25
C LEU A 182 16.42 10.96 -12.19
N VAL A 183 15.12 10.88 -12.41
CA VAL A 183 14.49 9.91 -13.30
C VAL A 183 13.80 10.65 -14.43
N VAL A 184 14.08 10.26 -15.66
CA VAL A 184 13.52 10.85 -16.88
C VAL A 184 12.74 9.77 -17.65
N GLN A 185 11.64 10.16 -18.26
CA GLN A 185 10.65 9.25 -18.80
C GLN A 185 10.78 9.10 -20.31
N THR A 186 10.52 7.88 -20.80
CA THR A 186 10.27 7.64 -22.23
C THR A 186 8.88 8.14 -22.60
N TYR A 187 8.63 8.41 -23.90
CA TYR A 187 7.29 8.77 -24.36
C TYR A 187 6.28 7.66 -24.02
N ALA A 188 5.16 8.03 -23.44
CA ALA A 188 4.12 7.14 -22.86
C ALA A 188 4.68 6.14 -21.82
N CYS A 189 5.82 6.41 -21.23
CA CYS A 189 6.58 5.44 -20.44
C CYS A 189 6.75 4.08 -21.14
N SER A 190 6.70 4.05 -22.47
CA SER A 190 6.86 2.84 -23.26
C SER A 190 8.33 2.50 -23.48
N PRO A 191 8.77 1.27 -23.14
CA PRO A 191 10.13 0.83 -23.42
C PRO A 191 10.45 0.82 -24.91
N TYR A 192 9.48 0.50 -25.76
CA TYR A 192 9.63 0.43 -27.21
C TYR A 192 9.82 1.82 -27.83
N HIS A 193 9.02 2.82 -27.40
CA HIS A 193 9.18 4.20 -27.86
C HIS A 193 10.50 4.79 -27.36
N GLY A 194 10.90 4.43 -26.13
CA GLY A 194 12.19 4.83 -25.58
C GLY A 194 13.37 4.27 -26.40
N LEU A 195 13.36 2.99 -26.72
CA LEU A 195 14.44 2.37 -27.52
C LEU A 195 14.55 2.96 -28.94
N ASN A 196 13.49 3.58 -29.46
CA ASN A 196 13.45 4.15 -30.81
C ASN A 196 13.69 5.67 -30.87
N GLY A 197 13.51 6.44 -29.77
CA GLY A 197 13.54 7.89 -29.89
C GLY A 197 13.94 8.66 -28.62
N PHE A 198 14.18 7.99 -27.50
CA PHE A 198 14.62 8.66 -26.28
C PHE A 198 16.04 9.21 -26.44
N THR A 199 16.19 10.49 -26.09
CA THR A 199 17.49 11.17 -26.04
C THR A 199 17.87 11.39 -24.58
N ILE A 200 19.05 10.94 -24.19
CA ILE A 200 19.57 11.13 -22.84
C ILE A 200 19.80 12.63 -22.63
N PRO A 201 19.16 13.27 -21.61
CA PRO A 201 19.42 14.67 -21.30
C PRO A 201 20.90 14.90 -20.96
N THR A 202 21.40 16.08 -21.29
CA THR A 202 22.69 16.55 -20.79
C THR A 202 22.54 16.85 -19.30
N ASP A 203 23.44 16.32 -18.48
CA ASP A 203 23.48 16.62 -17.04
C ASP A 203 24.86 17.18 -16.66
N LYS A 204 24.89 18.13 -15.73
CA LYS A 204 26.13 18.71 -15.17
C LYS A 204 26.86 17.74 -14.26
N VAL A 205 26.19 16.65 -13.82
CA VAL A 205 26.72 15.64 -12.92
C VAL A 205 26.59 14.27 -13.56
N GLU A 206 27.69 13.60 -13.74
CA GLU A 206 27.74 12.28 -14.37
C GLU A 206 27.07 11.21 -13.51
N ASN A 207 26.46 10.21 -14.17
CA ASN A 207 25.88 9.01 -13.56
C ASN A 207 24.80 9.28 -12.50
N ARG A 208 23.99 10.34 -12.70
CA ARG A 208 22.88 10.71 -11.79
C ARG A 208 21.51 10.66 -12.46
N LEU A 209 21.44 10.14 -13.68
CA LEU A 209 20.18 9.98 -14.40
C LEU A 209 19.76 8.52 -14.47
N SER A 210 18.47 8.28 -14.32
CA SER A 210 17.82 6.99 -14.58
C SER A 210 16.73 7.18 -15.63
N VAL A 211 16.48 6.14 -16.42
CA VAL A 211 15.39 6.10 -17.40
C VAL A 211 14.24 5.29 -16.87
N GLU A 212 13.04 5.85 -16.91
CA GLU A 212 11.81 5.20 -16.48
C GLU A 212 10.96 4.76 -17.69
N PHE A 213 10.44 3.54 -17.57
CA PHE A 213 9.35 3.04 -18.39
C PHE A 213 8.37 2.27 -17.50
N HIS A 214 7.14 2.07 -17.99
CA HIS A 214 6.13 1.24 -17.35
C HIS A 214 6.01 -0.10 -18.08
N TYR A 215 5.57 -1.14 -17.38
CA TYR A 215 5.51 -2.47 -17.97
C TYR A 215 4.22 -3.20 -17.58
N TYR A 216 3.24 -3.11 -18.46
CA TYR A 216 1.98 -3.84 -18.38
C TYR A 216 1.84 -4.79 -19.59
N ASP A 217 2.98 -5.24 -20.15
CA ASP A 217 2.98 -6.09 -21.33
C ASP A 217 3.00 -7.59 -20.98
N PRO A 218 2.23 -8.40 -21.72
CA PRO A 218 1.30 -7.98 -22.77
C PRO A 218 0.02 -7.37 -22.18
N TYR A 219 -0.35 -6.17 -22.61
CA TYR A 219 -1.50 -5.43 -22.08
C TYR A 219 -2.83 -6.21 -22.14
N PRO A 220 -3.10 -7.03 -23.17
CA PRO A 220 -4.29 -7.89 -23.21
C PRO A 220 -4.40 -8.88 -22.04
N TYR A 221 -3.29 -9.23 -21.40
CA TYR A 221 -3.27 -10.04 -20.17
C TYR A 221 -3.19 -9.15 -18.92
N ALA A 222 -2.21 -8.25 -18.87
CA ALA A 222 -1.91 -7.52 -17.64
C ALA A 222 -2.87 -6.35 -17.35
N GLY A 223 -3.51 -5.77 -18.38
CA GLY A 223 -4.34 -4.56 -18.25
C GLY A 223 -5.78 -4.74 -18.70
N SER A 224 -6.03 -5.07 -19.99
CA SER A 224 -7.41 -5.15 -20.52
C SER A 224 -8.15 -6.46 -20.20
N CYS A 225 -7.46 -7.45 -19.63
CA CYS A 225 -8.06 -8.71 -19.15
C CYS A 225 -8.76 -9.55 -20.23
N GLU A 226 -8.28 -9.49 -21.48
CA GLU A 226 -8.79 -10.30 -22.59
C GLU A 226 -8.33 -11.75 -22.52
N TYR A 227 -7.14 -11.97 -21.95
CA TYR A 227 -6.52 -13.27 -21.74
C TYR A 227 -6.36 -13.54 -20.24
N TYR A 228 -6.46 -14.81 -19.87
CA TYR A 228 -6.40 -15.25 -18.48
C TYR A 228 -5.07 -15.91 -18.13
N TYR A 229 -4.24 -16.23 -19.13
CA TYR A 229 -2.97 -16.93 -18.95
C TYR A 229 -1.85 -16.29 -19.76
N TRP A 230 -0.66 -16.37 -19.20
CA TRP A 230 0.59 -15.94 -19.79
C TRP A 230 1.69 -16.97 -19.54
N GLY A 231 2.63 -17.09 -20.49
CA GLY A 231 3.87 -17.82 -20.33
C GLY A 231 3.84 -19.28 -20.77
N ASN A 232 5.02 -19.79 -21.12
CA ASN A 232 5.18 -21.13 -21.69
C ASN A 232 4.74 -22.27 -20.75
N ALA A 233 4.80 -22.05 -19.44
CA ALA A 233 4.31 -23.02 -18.45
C ALA A 233 2.79 -23.28 -18.56
N TYR A 234 2.06 -22.38 -19.20
CA TYR A 234 0.59 -22.44 -19.33
C TYR A 234 0.14 -22.56 -20.80
N LYS A 235 1.06 -22.89 -21.73
CA LYS A 235 0.82 -22.92 -23.19
C LYS A 235 -0.38 -23.74 -23.65
N ASP A 236 -0.78 -24.74 -22.87
CA ASP A 236 -1.90 -25.63 -23.20
C ASP A 236 -3.25 -25.12 -22.63
N LYS A 237 -3.27 -23.94 -22.01
CA LYS A 237 -4.49 -23.31 -21.49
C LYS A 237 -5.22 -22.51 -22.59
N GLY A 238 -6.55 -22.49 -22.53
CA GLY A 238 -7.35 -21.57 -23.35
C GLY A 238 -7.17 -20.10 -22.92
N LYS A 239 -7.41 -19.15 -23.85
CA LYS A 239 -7.26 -17.73 -23.54
C LYS A 239 -5.87 -17.35 -22.99
N ILE A 240 -4.81 -17.92 -23.58
CA ILE A 240 -3.42 -17.58 -23.31
C ILE A 240 -2.87 -16.62 -24.35
N VAL A 241 -2.04 -15.66 -23.91
CA VAL A 241 -1.23 -14.83 -24.81
C VAL A 241 -0.07 -15.65 -25.36
N THR A 242 0.12 -15.59 -26.67
CA THR A 242 1.15 -16.37 -27.39
C THR A 242 2.29 -15.52 -27.94
N THR A 243 2.16 -14.19 -27.95
CA THR A 243 3.11 -13.26 -28.59
C THR A 243 4.24 -12.80 -27.68
N ASP A 244 3.92 -12.59 -26.39
CA ASP A 244 4.87 -12.06 -25.39
C ASP A 244 5.07 -13.11 -24.30
N THR A 245 6.21 -13.76 -24.33
CA THR A 245 6.58 -14.83 -23.41
C THR A 245 7.71 -14.38 -22.50
N GLU A 246 8.15 -15.26 -21.60
CA GLU A 246 9.32 -15.08 -20.74
C GLU A 246 10.56 -14.68 -21.53
N VAL A 247 10.75 -15.29 -22.71
CA VAL A 247 11.90 -15.02 -23.59
C VAL A 247 11.82 -13.63 -24.19
N THR A 248 10.64 -13.22 -24.66
CA THR A 248 10.42 -11.89 -25.23
C THR A 248 10.68 -10.80 -24.19
N GLN A 249 10.16 -10.98 -22.99
CA GLN A 249 10.37 -10.08 -21.86
C GLN A 249 11.87 -9.98 -21.49
N ALA A 250 12.56 -11.11 -21.36
CA ALA A 250 13.97 -11.15 -21.04
C ALA A 250 14.81 -10.44 -22.12
N ASN A 251 14.53 -10.69 -23.39
CA ASN A 251 15.23 -10.06 -24.52
C ASN A 251 15.01 -8.54 -24.55
N LEU A 252 13.78 -8.08 -24.27
CA LEU A 252 13.50 -6.66 -24.16
C LEU A 252 14.32 -6.01 -23.05
N PHE A 253 14.34 -6.62 -21.87
CA PHE A 253 15.09 -6.09 -20.73
C PHE A 253 16.61 -6.11 -20.97
N ASP A 254 17.13 -7.10 -21.71
CA ASP A 254 18.54 -7.10 -22.13
C ASP A 254 18.84 -5.96 -23.11
N ARG A 255 17.95 -5.69 -24.07
CA ARG A 255 18.11 -4.53 -24.96
C ARG A 255 18.11 -3.22 -24.19
N ILE A 256 17.20 -3.04 -23.24
CA ILE A 256 17.11 -1.85 -22.38
C ILE A 256 18.42 -1.68 -21.60
N ARG A 257 18.87 -2.74 -20.91
CA ARG A 257 20.13 -2.72 -20.17
C ARG A 257 21.31 -2.32 -21.06
N ASN A 258 21.44 -2.95 -22.22
CA ASN A 258 22.55 -2.72 -23.14
C ASN A 258 22.48 -1.33 -23.80
N THR A 259 21.30 -0.74 -23.93
CA THR A 259 21.11 0.59 -24.53
C THR A 259 21.38 1.71 -23.55
N TRP A 260 20.91 1.59 -22.29
CA TRP A 260 20.93 2.69 -21.32
C TRP A 260 21.87 2.44 -20.14
N ALA A 261 21.81 1.27 -19.49
CA ALA A 261 22.68 1.00 -18.34
C ALA A 261 24.16 0.95 -18.72
N ALA A 262 24.47 0.49 -19.93
CA ALA A 262 25.84 0.54 -20.48
C ALA A 262 26.38 1.98 -20.65
N LYS A 263 25.50 3.00 -20.61
CA LYS A 263 25.85 4.42 -20.65
C LYS A 263 25.81 5.10 -19.27
N GLY A 264 25.73 4.32 -18.19
CA GLY A 264 25.72 4.82 -16.82
C GLY A 264 24.34 5.23 -16.28
N LEU A 265 23.23 4.97 -17.02
CA LEU A 265 21.90 5.29 -16.54
C LEU A 265 21.35 4.17 -15.66
N GLY A 266 20.71 4.52 -14.54
CA GLY A 266 19.85 3.62 -13.81
C GLY A 266 18.59 3.28 -14.62
N ILE A 267 17.99 2.14 -14.36
CA ILE A 267 16.75 1.71 -15.03
C ILE A 267 15.64 1.54 -14.01
N VAL A 268 14.52 2.19 -14.30
CA VAL A 268 13.32 2.18 -13.44
C VAL A 268 12.13 1.63 -14.23
N ILE A 269 11.52 0.56 -13.73
CA ILE A 269 10.16 0.18 -14.08
C ILE A 269 9.27 0.89 -13.08
N GLY A 270 8.78 2.09 -13.43
CA GLY A 270 8.04 2.96 -12.51
C GLY A 270 6.69 2.40 -12.13
N GLU A 271 6.09 1.64 -13.04
CA GLU A 271 4.84 0.93 -12.80
C GLU A 271 4.85 -0.43 -13.50
N TYR A 272 4.36 -1.43 -12.80
CA TYR A 272 4.03 -2.74 -13.36
C TYR A 272 2.92 -3.39 -12.55
N GLY A 273 2.19 -4.30 -13.17
CA GLY A 273 1.16 -5.06 -12.48
C GLY A 273 0.42 -6.02 -13.39
N VAL A 274 -0.47 -6.78 -12.79
CA VAL A 274 -1.52 -7.55 -13.48
C VAL A 274 -2.83 -7.23 -12.80
N ALA A 275 -3.79 -6.73 -13.56
CA ALA A 275 -5.13 -6.49 -13.04
C ALA A 275 -5.74 -7.82 -12.55
N ASN A 276 -6.40 -7.78 -11.41
CA ASN A 276 -7.05 -8.96 -10.84
C ASN A 276 -8.20 -9.42 -11.75
N HIS A 277 -8.03 -10.53 -12.45
CA HIS A 277 -9.05 -11.08 -13.34
C HIS A 277 -9.00 -12.60 -13.36
N TYR A 278 -10.19 -13.20 -13.31
CA TYR A 278 -10.36 -14.65 -13.30
C TYR A 278 -11.79 -15.05 -13.68
N THR A 279 -11.94 -16.32 -14.04
CA THR A 279 -13.24 -16.99 -14.09
C THR A 279 -13.40 -17.82 -12.82
N GLU A 280 -14.60 -17.95 -12.26
CA GLU A 280 -14.80 -18.72 -11.02
C GLU A 280 -14.39 -20.20 -11.18
N ALA A 281 -14.52 -20.77 -12.38
CA ALA A 281 -14.14 -22.14 -12.68
C ALA A 281 -12.62 -22.41 -12.57
N ASP A 282 -11.79 -21.42 -12.92
CA ASP A 282 -10.33 -21.57 -13.00
C ASP A 282 -9.58 -20.58 -12.08
N LYS A 283 -10.27 -19.96 -11.13
CA LYS A 283 -9.75 -18.87 -10.29
C LYS A 283 -8.37 -19.15 -9.73
N LEU A 284 -8.20 -20.29 -9.05
CA LEU A 284 -6.93 -20.64 -8.43
C LEU A 284 -5.79 -20.69 -9.44
N THR A 285 -5.97 -21.42 -10.56
CA THR A 285 -4.94 -21.57 -11.59
C THR A 285 -4.59 -20.24 -12.26
N GLN A 286 -5.57 -19.35 -12.42
CA GLN A 286 -5.36 -18.02 -13.00
C GLN A 286 -4.65 -17.09 -12.03
N GLN A 287 -4.92 -17.20 -10.74
CA GLN A 287 -4.17 -16.49 -9.70
C GLN A 287 -2.73 -17.00 -9.56
N GLU A 288 -2.51 -18.32 -9.66
CA GLU A 288 -1.17 -18.90 -9.75
C GLU A 288 -0.41 -18.42 -10.99
N ASN A 289 -1.09 -18.21 -12.11
CA ASN A 289 -0.49 -17.63 -13.30
C ASN A 289 -0.10 -16.16 -13.10
N MET A 290 -0.91 -15.36 -12.41
CA MET A 290 -0.54 -14.00 -11.99
C MET A 290 0.74 -14.01 -11.15
N GLN A 291 0.84 -14.89 -10.15
CA GLN A 291 2.05 -15.06 -9.33
C GLN A 291 3.26 -15.41 -10.22
N TYR A 292 3.10 -16.34 -11.14
CA TYR A 292 4.15 -16.75 -12.07
C TYR A 292 4.64 -15.61 -12.96
N TYR A 293 3.71 -14.80 -13.53
CA TYR A 293 4.05 -13.63 -14.33
C TYR A 293 4.85 -12.61 -13.52
N LEU A 294 4.36 -12.23 -12.34
CA LEU A 294 5.00 -11.24 -11.47
C LEU A 294 6.38 -11.72 -10.99
N LYS A 295 6.50 -12.99 -10.61
CA LYS A 295 7.79 -13.61 -10.27
C LYS A 295 8.78 -13.50 -11.42
N THR A 296 8.35 -13.79 -12.64
CA THR A 296 9.19 -13.74 -13.84
C THR A 296 9.63 -12.30 -14.14
N LEU A 297 8.69 -11.36 -14.11
CA LEU A 297 8.95 -9.93 -14.37
C LEU A 297 9.96 -9.37 -13.37
N VAL A 298 9.67 -9.49 -12.09
CA VAL A 298 10.52 -8.95 -11.01
C VAL A 298 11.89 -9.64 -11.00
N GLY A 299 11.92 -10.96 -11.21
CA GLY A 299 13.17 -11.71 -11.31
C GLY A 299 14.03 -11.26 -12.50
N ASN A 300 13.42 -11.01 -13.66
CA ASN A 300 14.11 -10.47 -14.84
C ASN A 300 14.63 -9.04 -14.62
N ALA A 301 13.84 -8.18 -13.97
CA ALA A 301 14.24 -6.82 -13.61
C ALA A 301 15.43 -6.83 -12.63
N ARG A 302 15.31 -7.58 -11.53
CA ARG A 302 16.36 -7.70 -10.49
C ARG A 302 17.70 -8.21 -11.04
N LYS A 303 17.68 -9.27 -11.86
CA LYS A 303 18.89 -9.82 -12.50
C LYS A 303 19.64 -8.79 -13.33
N ARG A 304 18.98 -7.74 -13.80
CA ARG A 304 19.56 -6.68 -14.65
C ARG A 304 19.83 -5.39 -13.90
N GLY A 305 19.56 -5.35 -12.59
CA GLY A 305 19.77 -4.17 -11.74
C GLY A 305 18.71 -3.07 -11.94
N PHE A 306 17.51 -3.43 -12.40
CA PHE A 306 16.39 -2.50 -12.55
C PHE A 306 15.67 -2.35 -11.23
N ALA A 307 15.30 -1.11 -10.87
CA ALA A 307 14.35 -0.82 -9.82
C ALA A 307 12.93 -0.98 -10.38
N ALA A 308 12.09 -1.77 -9.74
CA ALA A 308 10.72 -2.01 -10.21
C ALA A 308 9.69 -1.73 -9.12
N PHE A 309 8.62 -0.98 -9.47
CA PHE A 309 7.60 -0.50 -8.54
C PHE A 309 6.23 -1.03 -8.95
N ALA A 310 5.65 -1.90 -8.11
CA ALA A 310 4.32 -2.45 -8.33
C ALA A 310 3.25 -1.37 -8.23
N TRP A 311 2.31 -1.34 -9.17
CA TRP A 311 1.15 -0.47 -9.08
C TRP A 311 0.12 -1.05 -8.13
N ASP A 312 -0.28 -0.28 -7.13
CA ASP A 312 -1.33 -0.63 -6.18
C ASP A 312 -2.30 0.54 -6.04
N ASN A 313 -3.48 0.41 -6.59
CA ASN A 313 -4.55 1.40 -6.51
C ASN A 313 -5.64 1.05 -5.48
N ASN A 314 -5.43 0.00 -4.65
CA ASN A 314 -6.39 -0.50 -3.67
C ASN A 314 -7.73 -0.97 -4.30
N ALA A 315 -7.75 -1.37 -5.58
CA ALA A 315 -8.93 -1.90 -6.25
C ALA A 315 -8.85 -3.43 -6.36
N PHE A 316 -9.91 -4.14 -5.92
CA PHE A 316 -9.93 -5.60 -5.76
C PHE A 316 -11.05 -6.32 -6.51
N ASN A 317 -11.82 -5.61 -7.33
CA ASN A 317 -12.83 -6.24 -8.16
C ASN A 317 -12.18 -7.17 -9.21
N ASN A 318 -13.00 -7.82 -10.02
CA ASN A 318 -12.57 -8.68 -11.10
C ASN A 318 -12.64 -7.90 -12.42
N GLY A 319 -11.52 -7.77 -13.14
CA GLY A 319 -11.42 -7.05 -14.41
C GLY A 319 -10.33 -5.97 -14.45
N SER A 320 -10.31 -5.16 -15.50
CA SER A 320 -9.33 -4.08 -15.69
C SER A 320 -9.32 -3.07 -14.53
N GLU A 321 -8.20 -2.36 -14.34
CA GLU A 321 -7.99 -1.35 -13.29
C GLU A 321 -8.07 -1.87 -11.84
N ASN A 322 -7.94 -3.18 -11.62
CA ASN A 322 -7.97 -3.79 -10.29
C ASN A 322 -6.59 -4.35 -9.91
N TYR A 323 -5.68 -3.47 -9.46
CA TYR A 323 -4.29 -3.80 -9.13
C TYR A 323 -4.02 -3.82 -7.63
N GLY A 324 -5.06 -3.91 -6.78
CA GLY A 324 -4.91 -3.85 -5.33
C GLY A 324 -4.01 -4.96 -4.78
N ILE A 325 -3.03 -4.60 -3.98
CA ILE A 325 -2.17 -5.49 -3.20
C ILE A 325 -2.60 -5.47 -1.74
N PHE A 326 -2.67 -4.26 -1.17
CA PHE A 326 -3.05 -4.03 0.23
C PHE A 326 -4.41 -3.35 0.34
N ARG A 327 -5.25 -3.86 1.23
CA ARG A 327 -6.55 -3.28 1.56
C ARG A 327 -6.36 -2.10 2.52
N ARG A 328 -6.30 -0.88 2.00
CA ARG A 328 -5.97 0.33 2.76
C ARG A 328 -7.03 0.68 3.80
N TRP A 329 -8.30 0.32 3.56
CA TRP A 329 -9.39 0.46 4.53
C TRP A 329 -9.40 -0.62 5.62
N GLN A 330 -8.59 -1.67 5.49
CA GLN A 330 -8.53 -2.82 6.38
C GLN A 330 -7.12 -2.98 6.95
N ASN A 331 -6.62 -1.92 7.57
CA ASN A 331 -5.30 -1.90 8.22
C ASN A 331 -4.16 -2.47 7.36
N MET A 332 -4.18 -2.20 6.05
CA MET A 332 -3.18 -2.70 5.10
C MET A 332 -3.09 -4.22 5.01
N SER A 333 -4.18 -4.94 5.31
CA SER A 333 -4.21 -6.40 5.11
C SER A 333 -3.92 -6.76 3.64
N VAL A 334 -3.28 -7.90 3.41
CA VAL A 334 -2.98 -8.35 2.04
C VAL A 334 -4.26 -8.78 1.35
N GLY A 335 -4.67 -8.01 0.35
CA GLY A 335 -5.86 -8.28 -0.45
C GLY A 335 -5.61 -9.25 -1.62
N ASN A 336 -4.37 -9.28 -2.13
CA ASN A 336 -3.98 -10.18 -3.21
C ASN A 336 -2.66 -10.90 -2.88
N THR A 337 -2.79 -12.05 -2.24
CA THR A 337 -1.66 -12.88 -1.80
C THR A 337 -0.81 -13.37 -2.97
N PHE A 338 -1.42 -13.74 -4.10
CA PHE A 338 -0.70 -14.22 -5.28
C PHE A 338 0.14 -13.11 -5.91
N PHE A 339 -0.38 -11.89 -5.92
CA PHE A 339 0.38 -10.72 -6.38
C PHE A 339 1.62 -10.51 -5.51
N LEU A 340 1.44 -10.42 -4.20
CA LEU A 340 2.54 -10.19 -3.26
C LEU A 340 3.56 -11.34 -3.28
N LYS A 341 3.12 -12.60 -3.28
CA LYS A 341 4.00 -13.79 -3.41
C LYS A 341 4.84 -13.72 -4.68
N GLY A 342 4.22 -13.40 -5.81
CA GLY A 342 4.92 -13.28 -7.09
C GLY A 342 6.04 -12.24 -7.05
N ILE A 343 5.78 -11.06 -6.51
CA ILE A 343 6.79 -10.01 -6.34
C ILE A 343 7.92 -10.50 -5.43
N THR A 344 7.58 -11.02 -4.27
CA THR A 344 8.54 -11.44 -3.25
C THR A 344 9.47 -12.55 -3.76
N GLU A 345 8.91 -13.57 -4.39
CA GLU A 345 9.69 -14.65 -5.00
C GLU A 345 10.57 -14.15 -6.15
N GLY A 346 10.06 -13.25 -6.99
CA GLY A 346 10.83 -12.63 -8.08
C GLY A 346 11.98 -11.78 -7.57
N ALA A 347 11.78 -11.07 -6.47
CA ALA A 347 12.82 -10.30 -5.80
C ALA A 347 13.93 -11.16 -5.18
N GLY A 348 13.71 -12.47 -5.04
CA GLY A 348 14.61 -13.39 -4.34
C GLY A 348 14.57 -13.19 -2.82
N ALA A 349 13.49 -12.61 -2.30
CA ALA A 349 13.21 -12.44 -0.89
C ALA A 349 12.42 -13.65 -0.36
N GLU A 350 12.51 -13.90 0.95
CA GLU A 350 11.65 -14.86 1.61
C GLU A 350 10.25 -14.24 1.75
N TYR A 351 9.23 -14.92 1.22
CA TYR A 351 7.86 -14.52 1.48
C TYR A 351 7.57 -14.77 2.97
N LYS A 352 7.41 -13.70 3.70
CA LYS A 352 6.81 -13.77 5.03
C LYS A 352 5.31 -13.65 4.82
N GLU A 353 4.56 -14.66 5.27
CA GLU A 353 3.12 -14.48 5.41
C GLU A 353 2.95 -13.21 6.26
N PRO A 354 2.27 -12.16 5.75
CA PRO A 354 2.03 -10.99 6.58
C PRO A 354 1.35 -11.49 7.83
N ASP A 355 1.77 -10.97 8.98
CA ASP A 355 0.99 -11.16 10.19
C ASP A 355 -0.46 -10.89 9.80
N ASN A 356 -1.26 -11.94 9.80
CA ASN A 356 -2.67 -11.82 9.52
C ASN A 356 -3.14 -10.69 10.45
N PRO A 357 -3.79 -9.61 10.01
CA PRO A 357 -4.36 -8.65 10.94
C PRO A 357 -5.38 -9.29 11.87
N ASN A 358 -5.80 -10.54 11.52
CA ASN A 358 -6.44 -11.47 12.43
C ASN A 358 -5.44 -12.21 13.33
N ASP A 359 -4.12 -12.06 13.26
CA ASP A 359 -3.17 -12.63 14.23
C ASP A 359 -3.06 -11.79 15.51
N ASP A 360 -3.44 -10.51 15.51
CA ASP A 360 -3.90 -9.84 16.73
C ASP A 360 -5.15 -10.58 17.32
N ASP A 361 -5.87 -11.33 16.49
CA ASP A 361 -6.98 -12.21 16.86
C ASP A 361 -6.54 -13.45 17.63
N GLN A 362 -5.31 -13.94 17.46
CA GLN A 362 -4.77 -14.99 18.32
C GLN A 362 -4.43 -14.47 19.72
N GLN A 363 -4.29 -13.16 19.91
CA GLN A 363 -4.05 -12.57 21.24
C GLN A 363 -5.34 -12.40 22.05
N TYR A 364 -6.51 -12.32 21.37
CA TYR A 364 -7.81 -12.29 22.04
C TYR A 364 -8.37 -13.71 22.13
N GLY A 365 -8.33 -14.29 23.32
CA GLY A 365 -9.00 -15.56 23.63
C GLY A 365 -8.14 -16.82 23.55
N GLU A 366 -6.81 -16.72 23.31
CA GLU A 366 -5.91 -17.87 23.50
C GLU A 366 -5.97 -18.33 24.96
N GLY A 367 -6.41 -19.59 25.14
CA GLY A 367 -6.67 -20.14 26.48
C GLY A 367 -8.08 -19.86 27.03
N GLY A 368 -8.93 -19.12 26.28
CA GLY A 368 -10.33 -18.94 26.64
C GLY A 368 -11.19 -20.17 26.40
N LYS A 369 -12.34 -20.22 27.08
CA LYS A 369 -13.32 -21.34 26.92
C LYS A 369 -14.15 -21.11 25.66
N VAL A 370 -14.02 -21.98 24.65
CA VAL A 370 -14.90 -21.96 23.47
C VAL A 370 -16.31 -22.37 23.90
N ILE A 371 -17.27 -21.46 23.67
CA ILE A 371 -18.68 -21.65 23.96
C ILE A 371 -19.41 -22.21 22.75
N TRP A 372 -19.03 -21.73 21.57
CA TRP A 372 -19.61 -22.16 20.32
C TRP A 372 -18.59 -22.00 19.18
N GLU A 373 -18.62 -22.96 18.26
CA GLU A 373 -17.84 -22.92 17.03
C GLU A 373 -18.66 -23.53 15.91
N GLY A 374 -18.70 -22.87 14.75
CA GLY A 374 -19.50 -23.29 13.61
C GLY A 374 -19.40 -22.32 12.44
N ASP A 375 -20.41 -22.30 11.59
CA ASP A 375 -20.56 -21.35 10.47
C ASP A 375 -22.05 -21.03 10.32
N ALA A 376 -22.51 -19.95 10.97
CA ALA A 376 -23.92 -19.59 11.00
C ALA A 376 -24.14 -18.13 10.56
N LEU A 377 -24.85 -17.93 9.45
CA LEU A 377 -25.34 -16.62 9.09
C LEU A 377 -26.43 -16.21 10.08
N LEU A 378 -26.27 -15.10 10.75
CA LEU A 378 -27.27 -14.52 11.65
C LEU A 378 -28.32 -13.78 10.83
N ASP A 379 -29.59 -14.11 11.06
CA ASP A 379 -30.76 -13.48 10.45
C ASP A 379 -31.92 -13.49 11.46
N TRP A 380 -31.73 -12.72 12.51
CA TRP A 380 -32.67 -12.58 13.62
C TRP A 380 -33.21 -13.91 14.14
N GLY A 381 -34.52 -13.98 14.40
CA GLY A 381 -35.18 -15.20 14.89
C GLY A 381 -35.23 -16.37 13.89
N ASN A 382 -34.82 -16.16 12.64
CA ASN A 382 -34.78 -17.18 11.60
C ASN A 382 -33.47 -17.98 11.58
N SER A 383 -32.52 -17.63 12.45
CA SER A 383 -31.18 -18.21 12.48
C SER A 383 -30.71 -18.53 13.90
N LEU A 384 -29.41 -18.71 14.08
CA LEU A 384 -28.80 -18.97 15.38
C LEU A 384 -29.09 -17.82 16.36
N GLN A 385 -29.66 -18.17 17.52
CA GLN A 385 -29.72 -17.34 18.71
C GLN A 385 -28.88 -18.01 19.79
N LEU A 386 -27.62 -17.56 19.92
CA LEU A 386 -26.65 -18.22 20.78
C LEU A 386 -26.88 -17.82 22.24
N THR A 387 -27.37 -18.74 23.06
CA THR A 387 -27.52 -18.54 24.51
C THR A 387 -26.25 -18.97 25.24
N ILE A 388 -25.70 -18.05 26.05
CA ILE A 388 -24.63 -18.32 27.00
C ILE A 388 -25.24 -18.24 28.41
N PRO A 389 -25.34 -19.37 29.12
CA PRO A 389 -26.05 -19.44 30.39
C PRO A 389 -25.30 -18.71 31.52
N SER A 390 -26.04 -18.26 32.53
CA SER A 390 -25.51 -17.46 33.66
C SER A 390 -24.38 -18.15 34.41
N GLN A 391 -24.38 -19.51 34.45
CA GLN A 391 -23.34 -20.30 35.11
C GLN A 391 -21.94 -20.04 34.55
N GLU A 392 -21.85 -19.65 33.27
CA GLU A 392 -20.57 -19.34 32.62
C GLU A 392 -19.95 -18.01 33.14
N PHE A 393 -20.73 -17.16 33.77
CA PHE A 393 -20.32 -15.89 34.32
C PHE A 393 -20.25 -15.85 35.86
N ALA A 394 -20.78 -16.88 36.55
CA ALA A 394 -21.05 -16.83 37.96
C ALA A 394 -19.83 -16.60 38.87
N ASN A 395 -18.64 -17.08 38.48
CA ASN A 395 -17.41 -16.99 39.28
C ASN A 395 -16.40 -16.00 38.75
N HIS A 396 -16.85 -15.09 37.92
CA HIS A 396 -16.02 -14.09 37.22
C HIS A 396 -16.46 -12.68 37.53
N ASP A 397 -15.68 -11.70 37.17
CA ASP A 397 -16.02 -10.28 37.25
C ASP A 397 -16.11 -9.66 35.83
N ASN A 398 -16.35 -8.38 35.72
CA ASN A 398 -16.53 -7.66 34.48
C ASN A 398 -15.26 -7.51 33.64
N THR A 399 -14.12 -8.05 34.09
CA THR A 399 -12.90 -8.17 33.26
C THR A 399 -13.04 -9.29 32.22
N MET A 400 -13.98 -10.24 32.44
CA MET A 400 -14.29 -11.29 31.48
C MET A 400 -14.80 -10.72 30.18
N GLN A 401 -14.31 -11.23 29.08
CA GLN A 401 -14.67 -10.80 27.73
C GLN A 401 -15.40 -11.91 26.98
N VAL A 402 -16.37 -11.51 26.15
CA VAL A 402 -16.99 -12.39 25.16
C VAL A 402 -16.36 -12.06 23.82
N ILE A 403 -15.56 -12.98 23.28
CA ILE A 403 -14.86 -12.78 22.01
C ILE A 403 -15.71 -13.36 20.89
N LEU A 404 -16.11 -12.50 19.95
CA LEU A 404 -16.90 -12.87 18.77
C LEU A 404 -15.99 -12.95 17.54
N HIS A 405 -15.91 -14.11 16.91
CA HIS A 405 -15.27 -14.30 15.61
C HIS A 405 -16.36 -14.38 14.54
N TYR A 406 -16.36 -13.46 13.58
CA TYR A 406 -17.40 -13.41 12.55
C TYR A 406 -16.88 -12.78 11.27
N THR A 407 -17.59 -13.04 10.16
CA THR A 407 -17.44 -12.33 8.89
C THR A 407 -18.71 -11.53 8.62
N GLN A 408 -18.57 -10.29 8.19
CA GLN A 408 -19.70 -9.52 7.67
C GLN A 408 -20.23 -10.20 6.40
N ASP A 409 -21.52 -10.49 6.34
CA ASP A 409 -22.17 -11.22 5.23
C ASP A 409 -23.56 -10.62 4.97
N TYR A 410 -23.57 -9.34 4.52
CA TYR A 410 -24.79 -8.57 4.34
C TYR A 410 -24.92 -8.03 2.91
N THR A 411 -26.18 -7.87 2.47
CA THR A 411 -26.55 -7.19 1.22
C THR A 411 -27.21 -5.84 1.45
N ASP A 412 -27.74 -5.61 2.65
CA ASP A 412 -28.44 -4.41 3.09
C ASP A 412 -27.77 -3.73 4.28
N TYR A 413 -27.66 -4.42 5.42
CA TYR A 413 -26.97 -3.95 6.63
C TYR A 413 -26.49 -5.13 7.47
N ASP A 414 -25.63 -4.84 8.47
CA ASP A 414 -25.17 -5.80 9.46
C ASP A 414 -25.44 -5.29 10.87
N GLN A 415 -25.78 -6.18 11.79
CA GLN A 415 -25.97 -5.87 13.18
C GLN A 415 -25.75 -7.08 14.08
N ILE A 416 -25.15 -6.87 15.24
CA ILE A 416 -25.06 -7.82 16.35
C ILE A 416 -25.85 -7.24 17.53
N GLN A 417 -26.68 -8.06 18.16
CA GLN A 417 -27.42 -7.69 19.35
C GLN A 417 -27.11 -8.68 20.48
N ILE A 418 -27.04 -8.14 21.70
CA ILE A 418 -26.87 -8.92 22.93
C ILE A 418 -28.03 -8.62 23.86
N PHE A 419 -28.77 -9.66 24.22
CA PHE A 419 -29.86 -9.59 25.20
C PHE A 419 -29.45 -10.28 26.51
N PHE A 420 -30.11 -9.94 27.60
CA PHE A 420 -30.07 -10.81 28.78
C PHE A 420 -30.73 -12.17 28.46
N GLY A 421 -30.25 -13.23 29.08
CA GLY A 421 -30.62 -14.59 28.74
C GLY A 421 -32.11 -14.91 28.87
N ASP A 422 -32.87 -14.12 29.62
CA ASP A 422 -34.32 -14.19 29.74
C ASP A 422 -35.09 -13.30 28.73
N TRP A 423 -34.36 -12.67 27.78
CA TRP A 423 -34.91 -11.74 26.79
C TRP A 423 -35.61 -10.50 27.37
N SER A 424 -35.44 -10.19 28.66
CA SER A 424 -36.11 -9.09 29.32
C SER A 424 -35.76 -7.71 28.75
N GLN A 425 -34.49 -7.54 28.34
CA GLN A 425 -34.03 -6.34 27.63
C GLN A 425 -32.67 -6.61 26.98
N MET A 426 -32.23 -5.69 26.11
CA MET A 426 -30.89 -5.67 25.57
C MET A 426 -29.86 -5.34 26.66
N ALA A 427 -28.73 -5.98 26.65
CA ALA A 427 -27.60 -5.69 27.54
C ALA A 427 -26.71 -4.61 26.92
N ASN A 428 -26.34 -3.59 27.69
CA ASN A 428 -25.32 -2.62 27.24
C ASN A 428 -23.96 -3.29 27.27
N PHE A 429 -23.13 -3.01 26.26
CA PHE A 429 -21.78 -3.56 26.15
C PHE A 429 -20.82 -2.60 25.50
N ASN A 430 -19.53 -2.88 25.66
CA ASN A 430 -18.45 -2.08 25.05
C ASN A 430 -17.70 -2.91 24.00
N VAL A 431 -17.30 -2.24 22.91
CA VAL A 431 -16.37 -2.73 21.92
C VAL A 431 -15.28 -1.65 21.77
N GLY A 432 -14.04 -1.99 22.12
CA GLY A 432 -12.97 -1.00 22.22
C GLY A 432 -13.33 0.16 23.15
N GLU A 433 -13.28 1.38 22.66
CA GLU A 433 -13.68 2.60 23.41
C GLU A 433 -15.16 2.96 23.25
N GLY A 434 -15.91 2.23 22.40
CA GLY A 434 -17.33 2.49 22.13
C GLY A 434 -18.26 1.75 23.11
N THR A 435 -19.31 2.43 23.60
CA THR A 435 -20.40 1.83 24.40
C THR A 435 -21.67 1.74 23.56
N PHE A 436 -22.31 0.58 23.57
CA PHE A 436 -23.50 0.25 22.75
C PHE A 436 -24.67 -0.15 23.63
N GLU A 437 -25.82 0.41 23.34
CA GLU A 437 -27.09 0.10 24.04
C GLU A 437 -27.76 -1.13 23.43
N GLY A 438 -27.10 -2.28 23.59
CA GLY A 438 -27.62 -3.59 23.18
C GLY A 438 -27.46 -3.95 21.70
N ALA A 439 -27.10 -2.99 20.84
CA ALA A 439 -26.94 -3.22 19.41
C ALA A 439 -25.63 -2.57 18.88
N PHE A 440 -24.92 -3.32 18.06
CA PHE A 440 -23.66 -2.94 17.45
C PHE A 440 -23.73 -3.16 15.94
N ILE A 441 -23.30 -2.18 15.15
CA ILE A 441 -23.28 -2.23 13.68
C ILE A 441 -21.83 -2.28 13.24
N PRO A 442 -21.25 -3.47 12.94
CA PRO A 442 -19.85 -3.63 12.60
C PRO A 442 -19.40 -2.76 11.42
N SER A 443 -20.22 -2.70 10.34
CA SER A 443 -19.88 -1.91 9.15
C SER A 443 -19.74 -0.41 9.42
N GLN A 444 -20.52 0.13 10.35
CA GLN A 444 -20.42 1.53 10.73
C GLN A 444 -19.27 1.80 11.70
N TYR A 445 -19.11 0.94 12.70
CA TYR A 445 -18.08 1.12 13.72
C TYR A 445 -16.66 0.97 13.16
N TYR A 446 -16.43 -0.07 12.35
CA TYR A 446 -15.14 -0.32 11.73
C TYR A 446 -14.99 0.33 10.36
N ALA A 447 -16.03 1.01 9.83
CA ALA A 447 -16.07 1.52 8.46
C ALA A 447 -15.72 0.43 7.41
N THR A 448 -16.30 -0.76 7.56
CA THR A 448 -16.01 -1.95 6.76
C THR A 448 -17.19 -2.35 5.87
N TYR A 449 -17.04 -3.38 5.06
CA TYR A 449 -18.03 -3.86 4.09
C TYR A 449 -18.22 -5.37 4.17
N SER A 450 -19.25 -5.86 3.49
CA SER A 450 -19.53 -7.29 3.43
C SER A 450 -18.31 -8.10 2.95
N GLY A 451 -18.04 -9.22 3.62
CA GLY A 451 -16.85 -10.07 3.42
C GLY A 451 -15.69 -9.78 4.37
N THR A 452 -15.78 -8.72 5.20
CA THR A 452 -14.74 -8.45 6.21
C THR A 452 -14.89 -9.37 7.42
N ALA A 453 -13.77 -10.03 7.82
CA ALA A 453 -13.71 -10.83 9.02
C ALA A 453 -13.31 -9.97 10.23
N HIS A 454 -13.86 -10.27 11.39
CA HIS A 454 -13.60 -9.58 12.66
C HIS A 454 -13.44 -10.56 13.82
N VAL A 455 -12.59 -10.16 14.78
CA VAL A 455 -12.58 -10.70 16.14
C VAL A 455 -12.83 -9.54 17.08
N THR A 456 -13.98 -9.57 17.73
CA THR A 456 -14.47 -8.45 18.52
C THR A 456 -14.57 -8.84 19.99
N PRO A 457 -13.68 -8.31 20.86
CA PRO A 457 -13.84 -8.43 22.31
C PRO A 457 -15.00 -7.56 22.79
N VAL A 458 -15.96 -8.18 23.40
CA VAL A 458 -17.10 -7.53 24.05
C VAL A 458 -16.91 -7.54 25.55
N THR A 459 -17.02 -6.40 26.19
CA THR A 459 -16.96 -6.22 27.64
C THR A 459 -18.23 -5.55 28.18
N PHE A 460 -18.44 -5.63 29.50
CA PHE A 460 -19.63 -5.10 30.15
C PHE A 460 -19.24 -4.26 31.35
N ASP A 461 -20.05 -3.26 31.66
CA ASP A 461 -19.91 -2.55 32.94
C ASP A 461 -20.33 -3.42 34.14
N ASP A 462 -19.94 -2.99 35.35
CA ASP A 462 -20.21 -3.74 36.59
C ASP A 462 -21.71 -4.09 36.79
N ASN A 463 -22.62 -3.19 36.45
CA ASN A 463 -24.05 -3.37 36.70
C ASN A 463 -24.65 -4.35 35.71
N THR A 464 -24.28 -4.18 34.44
CA THR A 464 -24.67 -5.09 33.37
C THR A 464 -24.12 -6.48 33.63
N PHE A 465 -22.84 -6.61 34.02
CA PHE A 465 -22.22 -7.89 34.31
C PHE A 465 -22.89 -8.63 35.48
N LYS A 466 -23.27 -7.93 36.56
CA LYS A 466 -24.04 -8.51 37.68
C LYS A 466 -25.40 -9.07 37.23
N THR A 467 -26.04 -8.44 36.25
CA THR A 467 -27.28 -8.95 35.68
C THR A 467 -27.01 -10.18 34.80
N ILE A 468 -25.93 -10.16 34.04
CA ILE A 468 -25.47 -11.32 33.23
C ILE A 468 -25.14 -12.53 34.11
N GLN A 469 -24.53 -12.33 35.26
CA GLN A 469 -24.29 -13.40 36.24
C GLN A 469 -25.58 -14.10 36.74
N GLN A 470 -26.70 -13.39 36.70
CA GLN A 470 -28.01 -13.93 37.10
C GLN A 470 -28.78 -14.54 35.92
N LYS A 471 -28.69 -13.94 34.74
CA LYS A 471 -29.55 -14.23 33.61
C LYS A 471 -28.85 -14.88 32.43
N GLY A 472 -27.52 -14.77 32.32
CA GLY A 472 -26.79 -15.10 31.11
C GLY A 472 -27.03 -14.06 30.01
N ILE A 473 -26.62 -14.39 28.78
CA ILE A 473 -26.85 -13.55 27.58
C ILE A 473 -27.35 -14.39 26.40
N VAL A 474 -28.01 -13.73 25.46
CA VAL A 474 -28.30 -14.25 24.12
C VAL A 474 -27.70 -13.31 23.08
N ILE A 475 -26.99 -13.88 22.13
CA ILE A 475 -26.40 -13.18 20.98
C ILE A 475 -27.22 -13.54 19.75
N GLN A 476 -27.71 -12.53 19.06
CA GLN A 476 -28.34 -12.65 17.74
C GLN A 476 -27.84 -11.54 16.81
N GLY A 477 -28.24 -11.55 15.55
CA GLY A 477 -27.86 -10.51 14.61
C GLY A 477 -28.47 -10.66 13.25
N HIS A 478 -28.01 -9.82 12.32
CA HIS A 478 -28.37 -9.87 10.91
C HIS A 478 -27.12 -9.52 10.07
N GLY A 479 -26.99 -10.16 8.91
CA GLY A 479 -25.90 -9.83 7.98
C GLY A 479 -24.48 -10.11 8.51
N VAL A 480 -24.37 -11.00 9.49
CA VAL A 480 -23.12 -11.41 10.13
C VAL A 480 -23.05 -12.92 10.14
N ARG A 481 -21.97 -13.48 9.65
CA ARG A 481 -21.67 -14.93 9.70
C ARG A 481 -20.80 -15.23 10.90
N LEU A 482 -21.42 -15.72 11.96
CA LEU A 482 -20.72 -16.08 13.20
C LEU A 482 -19.93 -17.37 13.01
N GLN A 483 -18.69 -17.41 13.46
CA GLN A 483 -17.78 -18.54 13.30
C GLN A 483 -17.37 -19.16 14.62
N LYS A 484 -17.15 -18.34 15.66
CA LYS A 484 -16.74 -18.80 16.98
C LYS A 484 -17.09 -17.80 18.06
N VAL A 485 -17.42 -18.28 19.24
CA VAL A 485 -17.59 -17.47 20.45
C VAL A 485 -16.78 -18.07 21.59
N THR A 486 -15.95 -17.24 22.21
CA THR A 486 -15.05 -17.64 23.30
C THR A 486 -15.26 -16.74 24.51
N LEU A 487 -15.27 -17.31 25.71
CA LEU A 487 -15.15 -16.55 26.96
C LEU A 487 -13.69 -16.49 27.36
N TYR A 488 -13.18 -15.29 27.56
CA TYR A 488 -11.78 -15.03 27.87
C TYR A 488 -11.65 -14.17 29.14
N ILE A 489 -10.73 -14.55 30.00
CA ILE A 489 -10.38 -13.79 31.20
C ILE A 489 -8.96 -13.27 31.00
N PRO A 490 -8.77 -11.96 30.83
CA PRO A 490 -7.43 -11.39 30.79
C PRO A 490 -6.73 -11.69 32.12
N THR A 491 -5.67 -12.50 32.13
CA THR A 491 -4.86 -12.71 33.31
C THR A 491 -4.07 -11.44 33.59
N GLU A 492 -4.17 -10.89 34.82
CA GLU A 492 -3.20 -9.90 35.26
C GLU A 492 -1.80 -10.52 35.16
N ALA A 493 -0.93 -9.86 34.37
CA ALA A 493 0.45 -10.28 34.12
C ALA A 493 0.68 -11.53 33.28
N GLY A 494 0.07 -11.63 32.15
CA GLY A 494 0.68 -12.30 31.01
C GLY A 494 1.62 -11.37 30.25
N ILE A 495 2.72 -10.89 30.88
CA ILE A 495 3.92 -10.57 30.10
C ILE A 495 4.46 -11.93 29.64
N HIS A 496 3.86 -12.50 28.63
CA HIS A 496 4.53 -13.52 27.86
C HIS A 496 5.72 -12.82 27.18
N THR A 497 6.89 -13.10 27.73
CA THR A 497 8.15 -12.84 27.06
C THR A 497 8.06 -13.52 25.71
N ILE A 498 7.74 -12.73 24.68
CA ILE A 498 7.97 -13.17 23.32
C ILE A 498 9.48 -13.31 23.21
N ASN A 499 9.97 -14.53 23.25
CA ASN A 499 11.34 -14.87 22.90
C ASN A 499 11.49 -14.67 21.38
N HIS A 500 11.53 -13.41 20.96
CA HIS A 500 12.15 -13.06 19.70
C HIS A 500 13.66 -13.26 19.87
N VAL A 501 14.13 -14.39 19.41
CA VAL A 501 15.53 -14.57 19.09
C VAL A 501 15.84 -13.57 17.97
N GLY A 502 16.42 -12.41 18.33
CA GLY A 502 17.06 -11.55 17.35
C GLY A 502 16.73 -10.05 17.31
N ASP A 503 16.25 -9.41 18.37
CA ASP A 503 16.30 -7.94 18.39
C ASP A 503 16.70 -7.39 19.75
N THR A 504 17.96 -6.92 19.84
CA THR A 504 18.61 -6.47 21.07
C THR A 504 18.54 -4.94 21.28
N HIS A 505 17.68 -4.21 20.59
CA HIS A 505 17.64 -2.74 20.72
C HIS A 505 16.23 -2.18 20.97
N ARG A 506 15.66 -2.48 22.15
CA ARG A 506 14.49 -1.75 22.65
C ARG A 506 14.95 -0.39 23.19
N ARG A 507 14.82 0.66 22.39
CA ARG A 507 15.15 2.03 22.79
C ARG A 507 14.16 2.54 23.85
N MET A 508 14.67 3.12 24.91
CA MET A 508 13.92 3.88 25.91
C MET A 508 14.03 5.37 25.59
N TYR A 509 13.01 6.14 25.91
CA TYR A 509 12.96 7.58 25.66
C TYR A 509 12.61 8.33 26.94
N SER A 510 13.25 9.47 27.15
CA SER A 510 12.84 10.45 28.18
C SER A 510 11.49 11.08 27.80
N ILE A 511 10.83 11.73 28.72
CA ILE A 511 9.52 12.39 28.51
C ILE A 511 9.58 13.43 27.38
N ASP A 512 10.74 14.07 27.18
CA ASP A 512 11.01 15.03 26.11
C ASP A 512 11.43 14.38 24.78
N GLY A 513 11.28 13.04 24.66
CA GLY A 513 11.47 12.30 23.41
C GLY A 513 12.92 11.93 23.06
N LYS A 514 13.89 12.15 23.97
CA LYS A 514 15.29 11.77 23.72
C LYS A 514 15.53 10.30 24.05
N SER A 515 16.23 9.58 23.17
CA SER A 515 16.62 8.19 23.40
C SER A 515 17.57 8.10 24.61
N ILE A 516 17.32 7.14 25.51
CA ILE A 516 18.15 6.87 26.67
C ILE A 516 18.55 5.38 26.69
N GLU A 517 19.79 5.08 27.05
CA GLU A 517 20.30 3.70 27.13
C GLU A 517 19.86 3.01 28.42
N SER A 518 19.78 3.76 29.54
CA SER A 518 19.28 3.28 30.81
C SER A 518 18.67 4.45 31.62
N PRO A 519 17.54 4.25 32.32
CA PRO A 519 16.97 5.29 33.18
C PRO A 519 17.81 5.49 34.44
N ARG A 520 17.79 6.72 35.00
CA ARG A 520 18.37 7.02 36.32
C ARG A 520 17.29 6.87 37.37
N ARG A 521 17.67 6.47 38.57
CA ARG A 521 16.74 6.31 39.70
C ARG A 521 15.89 7.58 39.90
N GLY A 522 14.57 7.42 39.89
CA GLY A 522 13.60 8.51 39.95
C GLY A 522 13.32 9.20 38.61
N GLN A 523 13.88 8.73 37.48
CA GLN A 523 13.63 9.26 36.17
C GLN A 523 12.37 8.63 35.55
N VAL A 524 11.48 9.46 35.03
CA VAL A 524 10.32 9.00 34.24
C VAL A 524 10.75 8.81 32.79
N TYR A 525 10.45 7.65 32.23
CA TYR A 525 10.79 7.31 30.85
C TYR A 525 9.65 6.59 30.13
N ILE A 526 9.72 6.56 28.81
CA ILE A 526 8.77 5.88 27.93
C ILE A 526 9.47 4.67 27.31
N LYS A 527 8.88 3.50 27.49
CA LYS A 527 9.29 2.27 26.86
C LYS A 527 8.04 1.58 26.34
N ASN A 528 8.03 1.15 25.07
CA ASN A 528 6.86 0.50 24.45
C ASN A 528 5.57 1.32 24.63
N ARG A 529 5.63 2.65 24.39
CA ARG A 529 4.52 3.61 24.54
C ARG A 529 3.92 3.72 25.96
N LYS A 530 4.49 3.07 26.96
CA LYS A 530 4.08 3.20 28.37
C LYS A 530 5.06 4.05 29.16
N LYS A 531 4.53 4.82 30.12
CA LYS A 531 5.31 5.67 31.03
C LYS A 531 5.74 4.84 32.24
N TYR A 532 7.03 4.91 32.62
CA TYR A 532 7.61 4.25 33.76
C TYR A 532 8.35 5.26 34.61
N MET A 533 8.53 4.95 35.88
CA MET A 533 9.41 5.68 36.79
C MET A 533 10.32 4.65 37.44
N ASP A 534 11.63 4.86 37.34
CA ASP A 534 12.64 3.97 37.89
C ASP A 534 12.90 4.29 39.37
#